data_276ed82a79f8f12a78217e220f170ef5
#
_entry.id   276ed82a79f8f12a78217e220f170ef5
#
_cell.length_a   1.000
_cell.length_b   1.000
_cell.length_c   1.000
_cell.angle_alpha   90.00
_cell.angle_beta   90.00
_cell.angle_gamma   90.00
#
_symmetry.space_group_name_H-M   'P 1'
#
loop_
_entity.id
_entity.type
_entity.pdbx_description
1 polymer ?
#
loop_
_entity_poly.entity_id
_entity_poly.type
_entity_poly.pdbx_seq_one_letter_code
_entity_poly.pdbx_strand_id
1 'polypeptide(L)'
;MSTETQDKPKAPTNPAQPEPVPPFPAQHQEKPGIESKLDPRPRYQAESYRPAGKLAGKAALVTGGDSGIGRAVAVLFAREGADVAIGYLPAERGDAEETRRAIESQGRQCLLIEGDLTQSKFCDAIVDKTVQKFGKLDILVSNAAHQNRKKSLEELTDEELEETFATNIFAYVRLARAALRCMKAGSSIIATSSVTGILGSKALPDYSATKGAINAFTKTLAQNVIDRGIRVNAVAPGPVWTPLNPADAGTSPEKVAKFGSDVPIGRPAQPEELAPAYVFLASNADSSYITGTVLQVMGGETAGG
;
A
#
# COMPACT_ATOMS: atom_id res chain seq x y z
N MET A 1 -46.41 -15.24 1.97
CA MET A 1 -45.62 -14.16 1.34
C MET A 1 -44.17 -14.61 1.32
N SER A 2 -43.76 -15.11 0.18
CA SER A 2 -42.39 -15.61 -0.02
C SER A 2 -41.50 -14.40 -0.23
N THR A 3 -40.55 -14.17 0.64
CA THR A 3 -39.48 -13.19 0.43
C THR A 3 -38.51 -13.76 -0.58
N GLU A 4 -38.61 -13.33 -1.83
CA GLU A 4 -37.55 -13.51 -2.82
C GLU A 4 -36.31 -12.79 -2.33
N THR A 5 -35.31 -13.56 -1.94
CA THR A 5 -33.96 -13.07 -1.79
C THR A 5 -33.45 -12.65 -3.18
N GLN A 6 -33.49 -11.35 -3.48
CA GLN A 6 -32.84 -10.80 -4.67
C GLN A 6 -31.36 -11.16 -4.60
N ASP A 7 -30.95 -12.06 -5.48
CA ASP A 7 -29.55 -12.40 -5.68
C ASP A 7 -28.82 -11.11 -6.12
N LYS A 8 -27.94 -10.59 -5.27
CA LYS A 8 -27.13 -9.42 -5.61
C LYS A 8 -26.31 -9.77 -6.85
N PRO A 9 -26.19 -8.86 -7.84
CA PRO A 9 -25.40 -9.12 -9.02
C PRO A 9 -23.96 -9.50 -8.58
N LYS A 10 -23.49 -10.64 -9.04
CA LYS A 10 -22.10 -11.07 -8.80
C LYS A 10 -21.15 -10.03 -9.39
N ALA A 11 -20.18 -9.59 -8.59
CA ALA A 11 -19.15 -8.69 -9.04
C ALA A 11 -18.48 -9.21 -10.33
N PRO A 12 -18.09 -8.34 -11.27
CA PRO A 12 -17.32 -8.75 -12.42
C PRO A 12 -16.01 -9.39 -11.96
N THR A 13 -15.83 -10.67 -12.28
CA THR A 13 -14.63 -11.44 -11.97
C THR A 13 -13.88 -11.70 -13.27
N ASN A 14 -12.55 -11.86 -13.18
CA ASN A 14 -11.79 -12.38 -14.30
C ASN A 14 -12.23 -13.83 -14.57
N PRO A 15 -12.84 -14.17 -15.73
CA PRO A 15 -13.35 -15.52 -15.98
C PRO A 15 -12.25 -16.58 -15.96
N ALA A 16 -10.98 -16.21 -16.25
CA ALA A 16 -9.85 -17.12 -16.26
C ALA A 16 -9.26 -17.37 -14.86
N GLN A 17 -9.47 -16.46 -13.92
CA GLN A 17 -8.96 -16.54 -12.56
C GLN A 17 -9.86 -15.73 -11.61
N PRO A 18 -10.99 -16.31 -11.15
CA PRO A 18 -11.92 -15.59 -10.28
C PRO A 18 -11.23 -15.20 -8.94
N GLU A 19 -11.43 -13.97 -8.52
CA GLU A 19 -10.92 -13.49 -7.25
C GLU A 19 -11.61 -14.19 -6.09
N PRO A 20 -10.86 -14.47 -4.97
CA PRO A 20 -11.46 -15.01 -3.77
C PRO A 20 -12.55 -14.08 -3.22
N VAL A 21 -13.67 -14.66 -2.81
CA VAL A 21 -14.82 -13.94 -2.25
C VAL A 21 -15.10 -14.41 -0.81
N PRO A 22 -15.55 -13.51 0.09
CA PRO A 22 -15.98 -13.92 1.42
C PRO A 22 -17.19 -14.89 1.36
N PRO A 23 -17.39 -15.77 2.39
CA PRO A 23 -16.60 -15.81 3.62
C PRO A 23 -15.26 -16.54 3.46
N PHE A 24 -14.20 -15.97 4.03
CA PHE A 24 -12.90 -16.61 4.16
C PHE A 24 -12.85 -17.47 5.44
N PRO A 25 -11.83 -18.34 5.63
CA PRO A 25 -11.57 -18.95 6.92
C PRO A 25 -11.42 -17.91 8.03
N ALA A 26 -12.05 -18.17 9.18
CA ALA A 26 -11.90 -17.32 10.36
C ALA A 26 -10.45 -17.42 10.86
N GLN A 27 -9.75 -16.28 10.94
CA GLN A 27 -8.32 -16.24 11.26
C GLN A 27 -7.94 -14.95 11.96
N HIS A 28 -6.87 -15.00 12.74
CA HIS A 28 -6.27 -13.87 13.42
C HIS A 28 -4.76 -14.07 13.50
N GLN A 29 -4.00 -12.99 13.51
CA GLN A 29 -2.56 -12.99 13.68
C GLN A 29 -2.14 -11.90 14.66
N GLU A 30 -0.98 -12.08 15.29
CA GLU A 30 -0.32 -10.99 16.00
C GLU A 30 0.39 -10.06 15.01
N LYS A 31 0.55 -8.78 15.40
CA LYS A 31 1.31 -7.80 14.59
C LYS A 31 2.79 -8.20 14.48
N PRO A 32 3.39 -7.90 13.35
CA PRO A 32 2.87 -7.09 12.23
C PRO A 32 1.92 -7.84 11.28
N GLY A 33 1.75 -9.16 11.42
CA GLY A 33 1.05 -10.03 10.49
C GLY A 33 1.99 -10.58 9.40
N ILE A 34 1.86 -11.87 9.11
CA ILE A 34 2.72 -12.61 8.16
C ILE A 34 1.87 -13.09 7.00
N GLU A 35 2.18 -12.64 5.78
CA GLU A 35 1.37 -12.94 4.60
C GLU A 35 1.36 -14.44 4.24
N SER A 36 2.48 -15.11 4.43
CA SER A 36 2.58 -16.55 4.17
C SER A 36 1.66 -17.42 5.04
N LYS A 37 1.10 -16.85 6.14
CA LYS A 37 0.14 -17.52 7.03
C LYS A 37 -1.33 -17.21 6.69
N LEU A 38 -1.61 -16.34 5.73
CA LEU A 38 -2.98 -16.01 5.34
C LEU A 38 -3.63 -17.13 4.52
N ASP A 39 -4.92 -17.36 4.78
CA ASP A 39 -5.76 -18.27 4.00
C ASP A 39 -7.08 -17.56 3.59
N PRO A 40 -7.38 -17.41 2.27
CA PRO A 40 -6.47 -17.68 1.16
C PRO A 40 -5.26 -16.75 1.15
N ARG A 41 -4.16 -17.19 0.56
CA ARG A 41 -3.00 -16.30 0.36
C ARG A 41 -3.36 -15.15 -0.56
N PRO A 42 -2.94 -13.92 -0.26
CA PRO A 42 -3.09 -12.78 -1.16
C PRO A 42 -2.37 -13.01 -2.49
N ARG A 43 -2.99 -12.55 -3.58
CA ARG A 43 -2.37 -12.58 -4.90
C ARG A 43 -1.60 -11.29 -5.16
N TYR A 44 -0.38 -11.42 -5.67
CA TYR A 44 0.52 -10.28 -5.89
C TYR A 44 1.26 -10.34 -7.24
N GLN A 45 1.12 -11.43 -7.99
CA GLN A 45 1.92 -11.66 -9.21
C GLN A 45 1.33 -10.98 -10.44
N ALA A 46 0.03 -10.64 -10.42
CA ALA A 46 -0.69 -10.00 -11.51
C ALA A 46 -0.48 -10.72 -12.85
N GLU A 47 -0.74 -12.04 -12.92
CA GLU A 47 -0.41 -12.89 -14.07
C GLU A 47 -1.00 -12.40 -15.40
N SER A 48 -2.21 -11.81 -15.36
CA SER A 48 -2.88 -11.26 -16.53
C SER A 48 -2.31 -9.92 -17.00
N TYR A 49 -1.50 -9.24 -16.17
CA TYR A 49 -0.89 -7.96 -16.52
C TYR A 49 0.18 -8.13 -17.61
N ARG A 50 0.19 -7.26 -18.60
CA ARG A 50 1.20 -7.25 -19.66
C ARG A 50 2.15 -6.07 -19.45
N PRO A 51 3.39 -6.29 -19.02
CA PRO A 51 4.36 -5.23 -18.83
C PRO A 51 4.76 -4.59 -20.18
N ALA A 52 5.05 -3.29 -20.12
CA ALA A 52 5.44 -2.50 -21.30
C ALA A 52 6.80 -1.78 -21.11
N GLY A 53 7.55 -2.12 -20.05
CA GLY A 53 8.84 -1.50 -19.74
C GLY A 53 8.73 -0.04 -19.28
N LYS A 54 7.59 0.36 -18.71
CA LYS A 54 7.27 1.75 -18.32
C LYS A 54 8.22 2.33 -17.29
N LEU A 55 8.87 1.47 -16.50
CA LEU A 55 9.82 1.85 -15.45
C LEU A 55 11.24 1.35 -15.75
N ALA A 56 11.53 1.07 -17.03
CA ALA A 56 12.84 0.56 -17.45
C ALA A 56 13.98 1.48 -16.95
N GLY A 57 14.95 0.88 -16.26
CA GLY A 57 16.09 1.58 -15.70
C GLY A 57 15.79 2.51 -14.52
N LYS A 58 14.60 2.52 -13.94
CA LYS A 58 14.27 3.25 -12.72
C LYS A 58 14.74 2.50 -11.46
N ALA A 59 14.99 3.26 -10.39
CA ALA A 59 15.23 2.74 -9.05
C ALA A 59 14.09 3.16 -8.13
N ALA A 60 13.47 2.19 -7.45
CA ALA A 60 12.34 2.40 -6.56
C ALA A 60 12.66 2.00 -5.12
N LEU A 61 12.08 2.71 -4.16
CA LEU A 61 12.00 2.32 -2.76
C LEU A 61 10.53 2.13 -2.38
N VAL A 62 10.17 0.95 -1.86
CA VAL A 62 8.82 0.62 -1.39
C VAL A 62 8.89 0.24 0.09
N THR A 63 8.20 0.97 0.96
CA THR A 63 8.10 0.62 2.38
C THR A 63 6.94 -0.34 2.64
N GLY A 64 7.12 -1.33 3.53
CA GLY A 64 6.18 -2.45 3.66
C GLY A 64 6.11 -3.26 2.36
N GLY A 65 7.26 -3.44 1.70
CA GLY A 65 7.35 -4.16 0.42
C GLY A 65 7.45 -5.68 0.55
N ASP A 66 7.42 -6.18 1.75
CA ASP A 66 7.44 -7.60 2.11
C ASP A 66 6.10 -8.30 1.85
N SER A 67 4.99 -7.58 1.95
CA SER A 67 3.64 -8.16 1.93
C SER A 67 2.61 -7.24 1.30
N GLY A 68 1.39 -7.74 1.10
CA GLY A 68 0.21 -7.00 0.69
C GLY A 68 0.42 -6.11 -0.53
N ILE A 69 -0.09 -4.89 -0.45
CA ILE A 69 0.00 -3.90 -1.53
C ILE A 69 1.47 -3.61 -1.87
N GLY A 70 2.32 -3.44 -0.85
CA GLY A 70 3.74 -3.13 -1.06
C GLY A 70 4.48 -4.21 -1.86
N ARG A 71 4.26 -5.49 -1.55
CA ARG A 71 4.80 -6.62 -2.32
C ARG A 71 4.32 -6.58 -3.76
N ALA A 72 3.02 -6.47 -3.98
CA ALA A 72 2.45 -6.45 -5.33
C ALA A 72 3.00 -5.28 -6.16
N VAL A 73 3.14 -4.10 -5.56
CA VAL A 73 3.75 -2.92 -6.21
C VAL A 73 5.22 -3.18 -6.53
N ALA A 74 6.01 -3.70 -5.59
CA ALA A 74 7.43 -3.98 -5.78
C ALA A 74 7.66 -4.99 -6.93
N VAL A 75 6.88 -6.07 -6.96
CA VAL A 75 6.96 -7.09 -8.01
C VAL A 75 6.53 -6.52 -9.36
N LEU A 76 5.44 -5.73 -9.40
CA LEU A 76 4.98 -5.16 -10.66
C LEU A 76 5.93 -4.08 -11.19
N PHE A 77 6.59 -3.31 -10.32
CA PHE A 77 7.65 -2.36 -10.70
C PHE A 77 8.85 -3.10 -11.32
N ALA A 78 9.23 -4.25 -10.76
CA ALA A 78 10.28 -5.09 -11.34
C ALA A 78 9.89 -5.61 -12.73
N ARG A 79 8.65 -6.05 -12.92
CA ARG A 79 8.11 -6.47 -14.23
C ARG A 79 8.12 -5.33 -15.26
N GLU A 80 7.96 -4.09 -14.81
CA GLU A 80 8.08 -2.89 -15.65
C GLU A 80 9.53 -2.41 -15.84
N GLY A 81 10.51 -3.11 -15.27
CA GLY A 81 11.93 -2.88 -15.51
C GLY A 81 12.67 -2.05 -14.47
N ALA A 82 12.08 -1.79 -13.30
CA ALA A 82 12.73 -1.09 -12.20
C ALA A 82 13.56 -2.04 -11.31
N ASP A 83 14.66 -1.53 -10.74
CA ASP A 83 15.31 -2.12 -9.58
C ASP A 83 14.64 -1.62 -8.31
N VAL A 84 14.42 -2.50 -7.31
CA VAL A 84 13.56 -2.19 -6.18
C VAL A 84 14.24 -2.47 -4.84
N ALA A 85 14.27 -1.46 -3.97
CA ALA A 85 14.54 -1.62 -2.54
C ALA A 85 13.22 -1.76 -1.78
N ILE A 86 13.16 -2.66 -0.81
CA ILE A 86 12.00 -2.80 0.07
C ILE A 86 12.41 -2.63 1.53
N GLY A 87 11.61 -1.84 2.28
CA GLY A 87 11.71 -1.71 3.73
C GLY A 87 10.71 -2.62 4.43
N TYR A 88 11.12 -3.30 5.50
CA TYR A 88 10.30 -4.25 6.25
C TYR A 88 10.77 -4.38 7.70
N LEU A 89 9.90 -4.89 8.60
CA LEU A 89 10.26 -5.15 10.00
C LEU A 89 10.97 -6.50 10.15
N PRO A 90 11.84 -6.68 11.16
CA PRO A 90 12.60 -7.93 11.36
C PRO A 90 11.74 -9.21 11.36
N ALA A 91 10.54 -9.14 11.93
CA ALA A 91 9.61 -10.27 11.99
C ALA A 91 9.09 -10.71 10.60
N GLU A 92 9.14 -9.84 9.60
CA GLU A 92 8.61 -10.03 8.24
C GLU A 92 9.68 -10.55 7.26
N ARG A 93 10.89 -10.89 7.75
CA ARG A 93 12.03 -11.30 6.90
C ARG A 93 11.68 -12.43 5.93
N GLY A 94 10.90 -13.44 6.36
CA GLY A 94 10.51 -14.56 5.50
C GLY A 94 9.71 -14.12 4.27
N ASP A 95 8.75 -13.21 4.49
CA ASP A 95 7.91 -12.64 3.44
C ASP A 95 8.73 -11.69 2.55
N ALA A 96 9.66 -10.90 3.12
CA ALA A 96 10.58 -10.04 2.37
C ALA A 96 11.51 -10.84 1.43
N GLU A 97 12.01 -11.99 1.87
CA GLU A 97 12.81 -12.90 1.06
C GLU A 97 11.99 -13.51 -0.11
N GLU A 98 10.70 -13.76 0.09
CA GLU A 98 9.80 -14.18 -1.00
C GLU A 98 9.64 -13.06 -2.04
N THR A 99 9.41 -11.83 -1.59
CA THR A 99 9.34 -10.66 -2.47
C THR A 99 10.65 -10.47 -3.26
N ARG A 100 11.81 -10.64 -2.60
CA ARG A 100 13.11 -10.57 -3.28
C ARG A 100 13.20 -11.58 -4.41
N ARG A 101 12.88 -12.86 -4.14
CA ARG A 101 12.90 -13.92 -5.17
C ARG A 101 11.97 -13.60 -6.34
N ALA A 102 10.78 -13.05 -6.06
CA ALA A 102 9.83 -12.67 -7.09
C ALA A 102 10.36 -11.51 -7.97
N ILE A 103 11.05 -10.52 -7.40
CA ILE A 103 11.70 -9.42 -8.13
C ILE A 103 12.87 -9.94 -8.96
N GLU A 104 13.75 -10.74 -8.36
CA GLU A 104 14.95 -11.28 -9.03
C GLU A 104 14.58 -12.22 -10.19
N SER A 105 13.46 -12.95 -10.09
CA SER A 105 12.93 -13.77 -11.20
C SER A 105 12.53 -12.96 -12.43
N GLN A 106 12.31 -11.63 -12.28
CA GLN A 106 12.08 -10.70 -13.39
C GLN A 106 13.39 -10.13 -13.97
N GLY A 107 14.55 -10.63 -13.54
CA GLY A 107 15.86 -10.13 -13.98
C GLY A 107 16.21 -8.74 -13.41
N ARG A 108 15.56 -8.33 -12.31
CA ARG A 108 15.81 -7.04 -11.66
C ARG A 108 16.52 -7.24 -10.32
N GLN A 109 17.21 -6.19 -9.85
CA GLN A 109 17.85 -6.22 -8.54
C GLN A 109 16.85 -5.91 -7.44
N CYS A 110 16.93 -6.66 -6.32
CA CYS A 110 16.21 -6.37 -5.11
C CYS A 110 17.18 -6.03 -3.97
N LEU A 111 16.88 -4.99 -3.19
CA LEU A 111 17.60 -4.67 -1.95
C LEU A 111 16.64 -4.79 -0.77
N LEU A 112 16.95 -5.69 0.16
CA LEU A 112 16.22 -5.85 1.42
C LEU A 112 16.79 -4.90 2.47
N ILE A 113 15.95 -4.06 3.11
CA ILE A 113 16.37 -3.13 4.15
C ILE A 113 15.48 -3.31 5.38
N GLU A 114 16.00 -4.03 6.36
CA GLU A 114 15.32 -4.28 7.62
C GLU A 114 15.43 -3.08 8.55
N GLY A 115 14.31 -2.71 9.20
CA GLY A 115 14.27 -1.68 10.23
C GLY A 115 12.88 -1.07 10.45
N ASP A 116 12.81 -0.17 11.42
CA ASP A 116 11.59 0.44 11.92
C ASP A 116 11.46 1.90 11.46
N LEU A 117 10.42 2.20 10.68
CA LEU A 117 10.12 3.53 10.15
C LEU A 117 9.67 4.55 11.20
N THR A 118 9.28 4.12 12.40
CA THR A 118 9.01 5.04 13.51
C THR A 118 10.28 5.78 13.93
N GLN A 119 11.45 5.19 13.66
CA GLN A 119 12.75 5.77 13.93
C GLN A 119 13.18 6.75 12.84
N SER A 120 13.28 8.04 13.16
CA SER A 120 13.59 9.07 12.17
C SER A 120 14.92 8.82 11.43
N LYS A 121 15.95 8.34 12.14
CA LYS A 121 17.25 8.00 11.57
C LYS A 121 17.16 6.87 10.54
N PHE A 122 16.23 5.92 10.74
CA PHE A 122 16.02 4.84 9.80
C PHE A 122 15.38 5.34 8.50
N CYS A 123 14.47 6.33 8.57
CA CYS A 123 13.89 6.95 7.36
C CYS A 123 14.96 7.64 6.48
N ASP A 124 16.00 8.21 7.06
CA ASP A 124 17.14 8.72 6.30
C ASP A 124 17.99 7.56 5.75
N ALA A 125 18.35 6.61 6.60
CA ALA A 125 19.24 5.50 6.25
C ALA A 125 18.67 4.60 5.14
N ILE A 126 17.36 4.36 5.08
CA ILE A 126 16.76 3.51 4.04
C ILE A 126 16.87 4.16 2.66
N VAL A 127 16.72 5.48 2.57
CA VAL A 127 16.93 6.25 1.34
C VAL A 127 18.40 6.21 0.93
N ASP A 128 19.31 6.48 1.88
CA ASP A 128 20.75 6.49 1.61
C ASP A 128 21.26 5.12 1.13
N LYS A 129 20.82 4.01 1.76
CA LYS A 129 21.14 2.64 1.33
C LYS A 129 20.61 2.34 -0.07
N THR A 130 19.40 2.82 -0.41
CA THR A 130 18.82 2.66 -1.75
C THR A 130 19.66 3.36 -2.80
N VAL A 131 20.05 4.63 -2.54
CA VAL A 131 20.90 5.40 -3.43
C VAL A 131 22.30 4.79 -3.53
N GLN A 132 22.87 4.33 -2.43
CA GLN A 132 24.17 3.64 -2.43
C GLN A 132 24.15 2.39 -3.31
N LYS A 133 23.06 1.61 -3.27
CA LYS A 133 22.94 0.37 -4.05
C LYS A 133 22.69 0.61 -5.53
N PHE A 134 21.79 1.54 -5.88
CA PHE A 134 21.32 1.73 -7.26
C PHE A 134 21.86 3.00 -7.94
N GLY A 135 22.61 3.83 -7.22
CA GLY A 135 23.17 5.10 -7.72
C GLY A 135 22.17 6.24 -7.80
N LYS A 136 20.88 5.99 -7.51
CA LYS A 136 19.76 6.96 -7.62
C LYS A 136 18.50 6.49 -6.88
N LEU A 137 17.54 7.40 -6.76
CA LEU A 137 16.15 7.09 -6.37
C LEU A 137 15.21 7.86 -7.31
N ASP A 138 14.47 7.13 -8.14
CA ASP A 138 13.49 7.71 -9.07
C ASP A 138 12.06 7.65 -8.52
N ILE A 139 11.73 6.61 -7.72
CA ILE A 139 10.36 6.37 -7.24
C ILE A 139 10.41 6.05 -5.75
N LEU A 140 9.65 6.80 -4.95
CA LEU A 140 9.39 6.50 -3.55
C LEU A 140 7.92 6.08 -3.40
N VAL A 141 7.67 4.88 -2.84
CA VAL A 141 6.35 4.43 -2.41
C VAL A 141 6.32 4.33 -0.89
N SER A 142 5.63 5.27 -0.23
CA SER A 142 5.37 5.23 1.21
C SER A 142 4.09 4.44 1.45
N ASN A 143 4.24 3.13 1.77
CA ASN A 143 3.12 2.21 1.85
C ASN A 143 2.95 1.57 3.24
N ALA A 144 4.03 1.33 3.98
CA ALA A 144 3.94 0.76 5.33
C ALA A 144 2.91 1.49 6.20
N ALA A 145 2.11 0.72 6.94
CA ALA A 145 1.03 1.26 7.75
C ALA A 145 0.78 0.43 9.01
N HIS A 146 0.25 1.11 10.02
CA HIS A 146 -0.23 0.56 11.27
C HIS A 146 -1.69 0.95 11.48
N GLN A 147 -2.51 0.04 12.03
CA GLN A 147 -3.88 0.32 12.46
C GLN A 147 -4.28 -0.52 13.66
N ASN A 148 -5.21 0.01 14.47
CA ASN A 148 -5.92 -0.72 15.51
C ASN A 148 -7.37 -0.27 15.56
N ARG A 149 -8.32 -1.22 15.38
CA ARG A 149 -9.74 -0.90 15.55
C ARG A 149 -10.10 -0.71 17.00
N LYS A 150 -10.95 0.28 17.27
CA LYS A 150 -11.49 0.61 18.57
C LYS A 150 -13.02 0.57 18.55
N LYS A 151 -13.63 0.24 19.69
CA LYS A 151 -15.09 0.31 19.84
C LYS A 151 -15.55 1.74 20.08
N SER A 152 -14.72 2.54 20.77
CA SER A 152 -14.97 3.94 21.05
C SER A 152 -13.66 4.73 21.07
N LEU A 153 -13.71 6.06 21.04
CA LEU A 153 -12.52 6.92 21.08
C LEU A 153 -11.81 6.84 22.44
N GLU A 154 -12.54 6.60 23.51
CA GLU A 154 -12.00 6.52 24.87
C GLU A 154 -11.12 5.28 25.08
N GLU A 155 -11.23 4.27 24.21
CA GLU A 155 -10.33 3.09 24.22
C GLU A 155 -8.98 3.36 23.55
N LEU A 156 -8.82 4.46 22.82
CA LEU A 156 -7.56 4.81 22.17
C LEU A 156 -6.59 5.42 23.18
N THR A 157 -5.46 4.76 23.41
CA THR A 157 -4.42 5.31 24.29
C THR A 157 -3.50 6.27 23.55
N ASP A 158 -2.77 7.11 24.29
CA ASP A 158 -1.80 8.04 23.70
C ASP A 158 -0.66 7.28 22.99
N GLU A 159 -0.22 6.15 23.54
CA GLU A 159 0.84 5.32 22.94
C GLU A 159 0.40 4.74 21.59
N GLU A 160 -0.84 4.25 21.49
CA GLU A 160 -1.38 3.73 20.23
C GLU A 160 -1.56 4.85 19.19
N LEU A 161 -2.03 6.02 19.64
CA LEU A 161 -2.15 7.22 18.80
C LEU A 161 -0.79 7.60 18.23
N GLU A 162 0.23 7.70 19.08
CA GLU A 162 1.60 8.06 18.71
C GLU A 162 2.20 7.03 17.74
N GLU A 163 2.03 5.73 17.99
CA GLU A 163 2.51 4.65 17.11
C GLU A 163 1.88 4.75 15.72
N THR A 164 0.56 4.95 15.65
CA THR A 164 -0.17 5.09 14.38
C THR A 164 0.31 6.32 13.60
N PHE A 165 0.49 7.46 14.27
CA PHE A 165 1.01 8.68 13.62
C PHE A 165 2.48 8.54 13.22
N ALA A 166 3.30 7.93 14.07
CA ALA A 166 4.72 7.71 13.79
C ALA A 166 4.92 6.86 12.53
N THR A 167 4.16 5.75 12.42
CA THR A 167 4.26 4.82 11.30
C THR A 167 3.65 5.40 10.02
N ASN A 168 2.43 5.97 10.09
CA ASN A 168 1.66 6.27 8.89
C ASN A 168 2.00 7.64 8.29
N ILE A 169 2.20 8.68 9.11
CA ILE A 169 2.40 10.03 8.60
C ILE A 169 3.80 10.60 8.88
N PHE A 170 4.35 10.43 10.10
CA PHE A 170 5.68 10.96 10.35
C PHE A 170 6.74 10.26 9.49
N ALA A 171 6.62 8.93 9.30
CA ALA A 171 7.48 8.20 8.39
C ALA A 171 7.37 8.73 6.96
N TYR A 172 6.17 8.96 6.43
CA TYR A 172 5.97 9.50 5.08
C TYR A 172 6.65 10.87 4.91
N VAL A 173 6.44 11.80 5.86
CA VAL A 173 7.08 13.13 5.83
C VAL A 173 8.60 13.02 5.87
N ARG A 174 9.15 12.14 6.74
CA ARG A 174 10.59 11.93 6.89
C ARG A 174 11.22 11.30 5.64
N LEU A 175 10.57 10.26 5.09
CA LEU A 175 11.00 9.59 3.85
C LEU A 175 10.97 10.55 2.66
N ALA A 176 9.90 11.32 2.49
CA ALA A 176 9.80 12.33 1.43
C ALA A 176 10.91 13.37 1.54
N ARG A 177 11.15 13.91 2.76
CA ARG A 177 12.24 14.85 3.02
C ARG A 177 13.61 14.25 2.70
N ALA A 178 13.85 13.00 3.07
CA ALA A 178 15.11 12.30 2.76
C ALA A 178 15.25 12.09 1.25
N ALA A 179 14.23 11.59 0.57
CA ALA A 179 14.22 11.31 -0.87
C ALA A 179 14.46 12.58 -1.70
N LEU A 180 13.89 13.71 -1.29
CA LEU A 180 14.06 14.98 -1.99
C LEU A 180 15.51 15.49 -2.01
N ARG A 181 16.41 14.98 -1.17
CA ARG A 181 17.85 15.31 -1.25
C ARG A 181 18.52 14.72 -2.48
N CYS A 182 17.99 13.64 -3.05
CA CYS A 182 18.61 12.89 -4.15
C CYS A 182 17.71 12.76 -5.40
N MET A 183 16.40 12.94 -5.27
CA MET A 183 15.47 12.87 -6.40
C MET A 183 15.65 14.03 -7.37
N LYS A 184 15.56 13.71 -8.67
CA LYS A 184 15.69 14.64 -9.80
C LYS A 184 14.38 14.80 -10.55
N ALA A 185 14.33 15.72 -11.50
CA ALA A 185 13.19 15.88 -12.41
C ALA A 185 12.82 14.54 -13.07
N GLY A 186 11.53 14.27 -13.18
CA GLY A 186 10.99 13.00 -13.66
C GLY A 186 10.85 11.92 -12.58
N SER A 187 11.17 12.23 -11.31
CA SER A 187 10.90 11.34 -10.18
C SER A 187 9.44 11.41 -9.73
N SER A 188 8.98 10.36 -9.02
CA SER A 188 7.62 10.27 -8.48
C SER A 188 7.62 9.81 -7.02
N ILE A 189 6.82 10.47 -6.19
CA ILE A 189 6.51 10.06 -4.81
C ILE A 189 5.05 9.63 -4.77
N ILE A 190 4.78 8.43 -4.25
CA ILE A 190 3.43 7.87 -4.17
C ILE A 190 3.19 7.40 -2.74
N ALA A 191 2.10 7.86 -2.13
CA ALA A 191 1.71 7.42 -0.79
C ALA A 191 0.50 6.48 -0.85
N THR A 192 0.44 5.51 0.05
CA THR A 192 -0.75 4.69 0.28
C THR A 192 -1.64 5.36 1.32
N SER A 193 -2.71 5.99 0.86
CA SER A 193 -3.79 6.52 1.69
C SER A 193 -4.82 5.42 2.02
N SER A 194 -6.09 5.75 2.12
CA SER A 194 -7.21 4.83 2.35
C SER A 194 -8.53 5.53 2.03
N VAL A 195 -9.57 4.74 1.73
CA VAL A 195 -10.95 5.19 1.75
C VAL A 195 -11.32 5.87 3.08
N THR A 196 -10.76 5.39 4.20
CA THR A 196 -11.02 5.97 5.53
C THR A 196 -10.40 7.37 5.70
N GLY A 197 -9.38 7.74 4.92
CA GLY A 197 -8.86 9.09 4.87
C GLY A 197 -9.74 10.08 4.08
N ILE A 198 -10.79 9.59 3.43
CA ILE A 198 -11.77 10.37 2.66
C ILE A 198 -13.11 10.38 3.40
N LEU A 199 -13.61 9.19 3.78
CA LEU A 199 -14.94 9.01 4.38
C LEU A 199 -14.92 8.94 5.91
N GLY A 200 -13.74 8.75 6.52
CA GLY A 200 -13.61 8.39 7.92
C GLY A 200 -13.99 6.93 8.19
N SER A 201 -13.77 6.48 9.43
CA SER A 201 -14.26 5.20 9.94
C SER A 201 -14.45 5.29 11.45
N LYS A 202 -15.65 4.99 11.93
CA LYS A 202 -15.95 5.02 13.37
C LYS A 202 -15.08 4.08 14.21
N ALA A 203 -14.56 3.02 13.58
CA ALA A 203 -13.74 2.02 14.24
C ALA A 203 -12.23 2.28 14.14
N LEU A 204 -11.80 3.30 13.38
CA LEU A 204 -10.40 3.60 13.08
C LEU A 204 -10.14 5.11 13.21
N PRO A 205 -10.31 5.72 14.40
CA PRO A 205 -10.23 7.18 14.55
C PRO A 205 -8.85 7.74 14.22
N ASP A 206 -7.79 7.18 14.79
CA ASP A 206 -6.40 7.55 14.58
C ASP A 206 -5.90 7.22 13.17
N TYR A 207 -6.18 6.01 12.70
CA TYR A 207 -5.84 5.58 11.34
C TYR A 207 -6.47 6.50 10.29
N SER A 208 -7.77 6.78 10.39
CA SER A 208 -8.47 7.68 9.47
C SER A 208 -7.85 9.08 9.49
N ALA A 209 -7.52 9.60 10.66
CA ALA A 209 -6.84 10.89 10.80
C ALA A 209 -5.48 10.90 10.08
N THR A 210 -4.66 9.83 10.25
CA THR A 210 -3.37 9.73 9.54
C THR A 210 -3.54 9.64 8.03
N LYS A 211 -4.57 8.92 7.54
CA LYS A 211 -4.84 8.78 6.10
C LYS A 211 -5.39 10.07 5.48
N GLY A 212 -6.17 10.86 6.25
CA GLY A 212 -6.53 12.24 5.89
C GLY A 212 -5.32 13.17 5.83
N ALA A 213 -4.41 13.05 6.80
CA ALA A 213 -3.15 13.80 6.82
C ALA A 213 -2.25 13.45 5.61
N ILE A 214 -2.18 12.18 5.20
CA ILE A 214 -1.47 11.77 3.97
C ILE A 214 -2.07 12.47 2.75
N ASN A 215 -3.41 12.56 2.62
CA ASN A 215 -4.07 13.22 1.51
C ASN A 215 -3.71 14.71 1.44
N ALA A 216 -3.75 15.41 2.57
CA ALA A 216 -3.41 16.82 2.66
C ALA A 216 -1.92 17.06 2.38
N PHE A 217 -1.03 16.28 2.99
CA PHE A 217 0.41 16.40 2.80
C PHE A 217 0.83 16.09 1.36
N THR A 218 0.24 15.09 0.71
CA THR A 218 0.46 14.79 -0.72
C THR A 218 0.19 16.00 -1.61
N LYS A 219 -0.95 16.67 -1.40
CA LYS A 219 -1.32 17.87 -2.17
C LYS A 219 -0.35 19.04 -1.93
N THR A 220 0.01 19.25 -0.66
CA THR A 220 0.97 20.31 -0.28
C THR A 220 2.35 20.02 -0.86
N LEU A 221 2.84 18.80 -0.74
CA LEU A 221 4.16 18.42 -1.24
C LEU A 221 4.23 18.51 -2.77
N ALA A 222 3.15 18.12 -3.48
CA ALA A 222 3.06 18.27 -4.93
C ALA A 222 3.29 19.69 -5.38
N GLN A 223 2.65 20.67 -4.72
CA GLN A 223 2.83 22.10 -5.00
C GLN A 223 4.25 22.58 -4.65
N ASN A 224 4.82 22.07 -3.56
CA ASN A 224 6.14 22.46 -3.07
C ASN A 224 7.29 22.06 -3.99
N VAL A 225 7.13 20.93 -4.71
CA VAL A 225 8.22 20.35 -5.53
C VAL A 225 7.96 20.40 -7.04
N ILE A 226 6.89 21.06 -7.48
CA ILE A 226 6.52 21.12 -8.91
C ILE A 226 7.62 21.73 -9.78
N ASP A 227 8.26 22.79 -9.30
CA ASP A 227 9.35 23.46 -10.00
C ASP A 227 10.62 22.62 -10.14
N ARG A 228 10.71 21.54 -9.35
CA ARG A 228 11.77 20.54 -9.43
C ARG A 228 11.46 19.43 -10.43
N GLY A 229 10.26 19.44 -11.05
CA GLY A 229 9.82 18.40 -11.98
C GLY A 229 9.55 17.06 -11.29
N ILE A 230 9.20 17.06 -9.99
CA ILE A 230 8.89 15.86 -9.20
C ILE A 230 7.37 15.80 -9.02
N ARG A 231 6.77 14.64 -9.29
CA ARG A 231 5.33 14.42 -9.10
C ARG A 231 5.07 13.74 -7.76
N VAL A 232 4.00 14.13 -7.10
CA VAL A 232 3.60 13.57 -5.80
C VAL A 232 2.12 13.24 -5.83
N ASN A 233 1.76 11.97 -5.61
CA ASN A 233 0.39 11.50 -5.66
C ASN A 233 0.13 10.50 -4.54
N ALA A 234 -1.12 10.13 -4.32
CA ALA A 234 -1.52 9.07 -3.42
C ALA A 234 -2.50 8.10 -4.10
N VAL A 235 -2.52 6.87 -3.65
CA VAL A 235 -3.58 5.90 -3.94
C VAL A 235 -4.40 5.74 -2.66
N ALA A 236 -5.73 5.77 -2.76
CA ALA A 236 -6.66 5.53 -1.67
C ALA A 236 -7.41 4.21 -1.93
N PRO A 237 -6.92 3.09 -1.36
CA PRO A 237 -7.61 1.82 -1.46
C PRO A 237 -8.90 1.76 -0.63
N GLY A 238 -9.87 0.98 -1.10
CA GLY A 238 -10.90 0.36 -0.27
C GLY A 238 -10.34 -0.86 0.49
N PRO A 239 -11.19 -1.82 0.88
CA PRO A 239 -10.74 -3.06 1.51
C PRO A 239 -9.83 -3.87 0.59
N VAL A 240 -8.63 -4.23 1.06
CA VAL A 240 -7.65 -5.07 0.35
C VAL A 240 -7.25 -6.23 1.23
N TRP A 241 -7.22 -7.44 0.69
CA TRP A 241 -6.85 -8.64 1.41
C TRP A 241 -5.35 -8.69 1.67
N THR A 242 -4.94 -8.33 2.88
CA THR A 242 -3.53 -8.19 3.31
C THR A 242 -3.38 -8.61 4.78
N PRO A 243 -2.16 -8.89 5.27
CA PRO A 243 -1.91 -9.23 6.68
C PRO A 243 -2.39 -8.19 7.68
N LEU A 244 -2.47 -6.92 7.28
CA LEU A 244 -2.85 -5.80 8.15
C LEU A 244 -4.20 -6.00 8.84
N ASN A 245 -5.18 -6.63 8.15
CA ASN A 245 -6.53 -6.80 8.68
C ASN A 245 -6.65 -7.93 9.72
N PRO A 246 -6.16 -9.17 9.48
CA PRO A 246 -6.16 -10.20 10.50
C PRO A 246 -5.18 -9.95 11.65
N ALA A 247 -4.20 -9.07 11.48
CA ALA A 247 -3.30 -8.64 12.55
C ALA A 247 -3.81 -7.45 13.37
N ASP A 248 -4.97 -6.91 13.03
CA ASP A 248 -5.62 -5.83 13.78
C ASP A 248 -6.28 -6.41 15.06
N ALA A 249 -5.74 -6.04 16.21
CA ALA A 249 -6.18 -6.55 17.51
C ALA A 249 -7.68 -6.29 17.82
N GLY A 250 -8.27 -5.23 17.24
CA GLY A 250 -9.69 -4.91 17.38
C GLY A 250 -10.64 -5.67 16.43
N THR A 251 -10.10 -6.62 15.65
CA THR A 251 -10.89 -7.39 14.68
C THR A 251 -10.98 -8.85 15.10
N SER A 252 -12.24 -9.38 15.24
CA SER A 252 -12.42 -10.80 15.52
C SER A 252 -12.22 -11.66 14.27
N PRO A 253 -11.86 -12.97 14.42
CA PRO A 253 -11.73 -13.89 13.29
C PRO A 253 -12.96 -13.95 12.39
N GLU A 254 -14.18 -13.86 12.96
CA GLU A 254 -15.43 -13.89 12.21
C GLU A 254 -15.65 -12.61 11.38
N LYS A 255 -15.14 -11.47 11.83
CA LYS A 255 -15.12 -10.22 11.04
C LYS A 255 -14.11 -10.31 9.91
N VAL A 256 -12.94 -10.91 10.16
CA VAL A 256 -11.94 -11.16 9.10
C VAL A 256 -12.54 -12.06 8.01
N ALA A 257 -13.30 -13.10 8.38
CA ALA A 257 -13.96 -14.00 7.44
C ALA A 257 -14.93 -13.26 6.47
N LYS A 258 -15.53 -12.15 6.90
CA LYS A 258 -16.46 -11.34 6.10
C LYS A 258 -15.83 -10.07 5.53
N PHE A 259 -14.51 -9.90 5.64
CA PHE A 259 -13.84 -8.69 5.24
C PHE A 259 -14.09 -8.35 3.77
N GLY A 260 -14.51 -7.10 3.51
CA GLY A 260 -14.81 -6.59 2.17
C GLY A 260 -16.13 -7.07 1.55
N SER A 261 -16.98 -7.81 2.29
CA SER A 261 -18.30 -8.24 1.76
C SER A 261 -19.32 -7.10 1.67
N ASP A 262 -19.06 -5.98 2.31
CA ASP A 262 -19.95 -4.81 2.44
C ASP A 262 -19.69 -3.74 1.37
N VAL A 263 -18.57 -3.83 0.63
CA VAL A 263 -18.34 -2.91 -0.49
C VAL A 263 -19.18 -3.29 -1.72
N PRO A 264 -19.50 -2.33 -2.61
CA PRO A 264 -20.39 -2.60 -3.77
C PRO A 264 -19.97 -3.77 -4.65
N ILE A 265 -18.66 -3.98 -4.84
CA ILE A 265 -18.13 -5.13 -5.60
C ILE A 265 -18.31 -6.47 -4.87
N GLY A 266 -18.60 -6.46 -3.56
CA GLY A 266 -18.92 -7.64 -2.74
C GLY A 266 -17.73 -8.47 -2.28
N ARG A 267 -16.50 -7.97 -2.45
CA ARG A 267 -15.26 -8.62 -2.01
C ARG A 267 -14.13 -7.61 -1.75
N PRO A 268 -13.10 -7.97 -0.98
CA PRO A 268 -11.89 -7.17 -0.95
C PRO A 268 -11.14 -7.29 -2.28
N ALA A 269 -10.35 -6.26 -2.61
CA ALA A 269 -9.39 -6.36 -3.70
C ALA A 269 -8.24 -7.30 -3.30
N GLN A 270 -7.61 -7.91 -4.31
CA GLN A 270 -6.30 -8.51 -4.15
C GLN A 270 -5.21 -7.44 -4.30
N PRO A 271 -4.05 -7.57 -3.62
CA PRO A 271 -2.93 -6.63 -3.77
C PRO A 271 -2.55 -6.34 -5.22
N GLU A 272 -2.57 -7.35 -6.08
CA GLU A 272 -2.27 -7.23 -7.50
C GLU A 272 -3.22 -6.34 -8.29
N GLU A 273 -4.46 -6.14 -7.80
CA GLU A 273 -5.44 -5.25 -8.43
C GLU A 273 -5.14 -3.76 -8.14
N LEU A 274 -4.35 -3.48 -7.10
CA LEU A 274 -3.92 -2.12 -6.73
C LEU A 274 -2.63 -1.71 -7.45
N ALA A 275 -1.71 -2.66 -7.63
CA ALA A 275 -0.37 -2.41 -8.14
C ALA A 275 -0.32 -1.64 -9.48
N PRO A 276 -1.23 -1.87 -10.47
CA PRO A 276 -1.27 -1.09 -11.71
C PRO A 276 -1.48 0.41 -11.50
N ALA A 277 -2.22 0.83 -10.47
CA ALA A 277 -2.40 2.24 -10.15
C ALA A 277 -1.08 2.91 -9.75
N TYR A 278 -0.21 2.19 -9.04
CA TYR A 278 1.13 2.68 -8.68
C TYR A 278 2.05 2.74 -9.90
N VAL A 279 2.01 1.75 -10.79
CA VAL A 279 2.75 1.80 -12.08
C VAL A 279 2.32 3.03 -12.87
N PHE A 280 1.01 3.26 -13.02
CA PHE A 280 0.45 4.42 -13.70
C PHE A 280 0.99 5.73 -13.12
N LEU A 281 0.95 5.90 -11.79
CA LEU A 281 1.43 7.12 -11.14
C LEU A 281 2.96 7.24 -11.15
N ALA A 282 3.71 6.15 -11.21
CA ALA A 282 5.16 6.14 -11.33
C ALA A 282 5.65 6.48 -12.74
N SER A 283 4.88 6.11 -13.78
CA SER A 283 5.23 6.26 -15.18
C SER A 283 5.03 7.69 -15.68
N ASN A 284 6.10 8.32 -16.18
CA ASN A 284 6.00 9.64 -16.79
C ASN A 284 5.29 9.59 -18.15
N ALA A 285 5.33 8.45 -18.85
CA ALA A 285 4.61 8.30 -20.10
C ALA A 285 3.09 8.33 -19.92
N ASP A 286 2.61 7.81 -18.78
CA ASP A 286 1.17 7.70 -18.52
C ASP A 286 0.60 8.86 -17.70
N SER A 287 1.40 9.48 -16.80
CA SER A 287 0.90 10.41 -15.79
C SER A 287 1.73 11.67 -15.59
N SER A 288 2.44 12.14 -16.63
CA SER A 288 3.31 13.33 -16.54
C SER A 288 2.56 14.61 -16.13
N TYR A 289 1.26 14.69 -16.41
CA TYR A 289 0.41 15.83 -16.05
C TYR A 289 -0.39 15.63 -14.76
N ILE A 290 -0.13 14.53 -14.02
CA ILE A 290 -0.86 14.16 -12.80
C ILE A 290 0.06 14.33 -11.59
N THR A 291 -0.24 15.33 -10.76
CA THR A 291 0.41 15.58 -9.47
C THR A 291 -0.59 16.18 -8.48
N GLY A 292 -0.46 15.84 -7.19
CA GLY A 292 -1.39 16.26 -6.14
C GLY A 292 -2.71 15.49 -6.11
N THR A 293 -2.85 14.40 -6.89
CA THR A 293 -4.08 13.60 -6.91
C THR A 293 -4.09 12.54 -5.80
N VAL A 294 -5.29 12.17 -5.37
CA VAL A 294 -5.58 10.99 -4.55
C VAL A 294 -6.43 10.05 -5.42
N LEU A 295 -5.79 9.08 -6.03
CA LEU A 295 -6.43 8.12 -6.92
C LEU A 295 -7.19 7.08 -6.10
N GLN A 296 -8.51 7.04 -6.25
CA GLN A 296 -9.41 6.13 -5.54
C GLN A 296 -9.48 4.77 -6.24
N VAL A 297 -9.23 3.67 -5.50
CA VAL A 297 -9.35 2.29 -5.95
C VAL A 297 -10.15 1.54 -4.89
N MET A 298 -11.48 1.72 -4.88
CA MET A 298 -12.32 1.47 -3.71
C MET A 298 -13.45 0.44 -3.95
N GLY A 299 -13.43 -0.33 -5.05
CA GLY A 299 -14.40 -1.39 -5.26
C GLY A 299 -15.86 -0.90 -5.39
N GLY A 300 -16.06 0.32 -5.90
CA GLY A 300 -17.36 0.93 -6.09
C GLY A 300 -17.85 1.78 -4.91
N GLU A 301 -17.13 1.84 -3.78
CA GLU A 301 -17.39 2.88 -2.78
C GLU A 301 -17.12 4.25 -3.40
N THR A 302 -18.13 5.09 -3.42
CA THR A 302 -18.02 6.45 -3.92
C THR A 302 -17.89 7.41 -2.74
N ALA A 303 -16.87 8.27 -2.78
CA ALA A 303 -16.90 9.46 -1.96
C ALA A 303 -18.04 10.32 -2.51
N GLY A 304 -19.18 10.33 -1.83
CA GLY A 304 -20.26 11.21 -2.17
C GLY A 304 -19.77 12.63 -2.24
N GLY A 305 -19.97 13.26 -3.37
CA GLY A 305 -19.79 14.70 -3.51
C GLY A 305 -20.88 15.42 -2.76
#